data_d000cefa684435a9c720b31593d98975
#
_entry.id   d000cefa684435a9c720b31593d98975
#
_cell.length_a   1.000
_cell.length_b   1.000
_cell.length_c   1.000
_cell.angle_alpha   90.00
_cell.angle_beta   90.00
_cell.angle_gamma   90.00
#
_symmetry.space_group_name_H-M   'P 1'
#
loop_
_entity.id
_entity.type
_entity.pdbx_description
1 polymer ?
#
loop_
_entity_poly.entity_id
_entity_poly.type
_entity_poly.pdbx_seq_one_letter_code
_entity_poly.pdbx_strand_id
1 'polypeptide(L)'
;MEFLSSENKSIALDILYDIQSAIEKLQERTKSIHTVDDFLGSSEGLILLDATCMLLIAIGESLKNLDKVTDGQLLPTYPSIPWKQVKGLRLSLIPILPN
;
A
#
# COMPACT_ATOMS: atom_id res chain seq x y z
N MET A 1 -20.72 -0.25 3.77
CA MET A 1 -20.43 -1.70 3.82
C MET A 1 -21.60 -2.54 4.35
N GLU A 2 -22.82 -2.13 4.01
CA GLU A 2 -24.02 -2.85 4.42
C GLU A 2 -24.16 -4.22 3.75
N PHE A 3 -23.45 -4.44 2.65
CA PHE A 3 -23.41 -5.70 1.92
C PHE A 3 -22.56 -6.79 2.58
N LEU A 4 -21.91 -6.47 3.72
CA LEU A 4 -21.04 -7.40 4.42
C LEU A 4 -21.70 -7.92 5.70
N SER A 5 -21.35 -9.16 6.07
CA SER A 5 -21.64 -9.70 7.38
C SER A 5 -20.90 -8.90 8.46
N SER A 6 -21.35 -8.98 9.72
CA SER A 6 -20.67 -8.33 10.83
C SER A 6 -19.21 -8.77 10.96
N GLU A 7 -18.95 -10.06 10.74
CA GLU A 7 -17.59 -10.60 10.79
C GLU A 7 -16.72 -10.02 9.70
N ASN A 8 -17.19 -9.99 8.45
CA ASN A 8 -16.43 -9.44 7.34
C ASN A 8 -16.23 -7.93 7.46
N LYS A 9 -17.21 -7.20 8.03
CA LYS A 9 -17.02 -5.79 8.36
C LYS A 9 -15.86 -5.59 9.31
N SER A 10 -15.79 -6.40 10.37
CA SER A 10 -14.72 -6.29 11.36
C SER A 10 -13.35 -6.55 10.72
N ILE A 11 -13.26 -7.58 9.90
CA ILE A 11 -12.01 -7.90 9.18
C ILE A 11 -11.63 -6.76 8.23
N ALA A 12 -12.60 -6.23 7.48
CA ALA A 12 -12.36 -5.11 6.55
C ALA A 12 -11.86 -3.88 7.29
N LEU A 13 -12.43 -3.55 8.44
CA LEU A 13 -11.99 -2.40 9.24
C LEU A 13 -10.57 -2.60 9.76
N ASP A 14 -10.21 -3.79 10.20
CA ASP A 14 -8.84 -4.09 10.65
C ASP A 14 -7.84 -3.90 9.50
N ILE A 15 -8.19 -4.37 8.31
CA ILE A 15 -7.35 -4.17 7.12
C ILE A 15 -7.19 -2.68 6.81
N LEU A 16 -8.28 -1.92 6.87
CA LEU A 16 -8.24 -0.47 6.62
C LEU A 16 -7.36 0.25 7.65
N TYR A 17 -7.42 -0.13 8.92
CA TYR A 17 -6.53 0.40 9.95
C TYR A 17 -5.07 0.10 9.64
N ASP A 18 -4.77 -1.11 9.21
CA ASP A 18 -3.40 -1.50 8.85
C ASP A 18 -2.90 -0.69 7.66
N ILE A 19 -3.74 -0.47 6.65
CA ILE A 19 -3.40 0.35 5.49
C ILE A 19 -3.14 1.79 5.93
N GLN A 20 -4.01 2.36 6.75
CA GLN A 20 -3.84 3.71 7.26
C GLN A 20 -2.52 3.85 8.02
N SER A 21 -2.21 2.91 8.89
CA SER A 21 -0.97 2.90 9.64
C SER A 21 0.25 2.83 8.73
N ALA A 22 0.19 2.01 7.69
CA ALA A 22 1.29 1.89 6.72
C ALA A 22 1.48 3.19 5.94
N ILE A 23 0.40 3.84 5.53
CA ILE A 23 0.46 5.13 4.83
C ILE A 23 1.07 6.21 5.73
N GLU A 24 0.68 6.27 6.99
CA GLU A 24 1.24 7.23 7.95
C GLU A 24 2.74 7.03 8.14
N LYS A 25 3.18 5.78 8.27
CA LYS A 25 4.60 5.45 8.34
C LYS A 25 5.34 5.89 7.07
N LEU A 26 4.75 5.62 5.92
CA LEU A 26 5.33 5.99 4.64
C LEU A 26 5.51 7.50 4.53
N GLN A 27 4.47 8.27 4.87
CA GLN A 27 4.51 9.72 4.83
C GLN A 27 5.57 10.28 5.78
N GLU A 28 5.64 9.77 7.00
CA GLU A 28 6.62 10.20 7.99
C GLU A 28 8.05 9.90 7.54
N ARG A 29 8.28 8.69 7.02
CA ARG A 29 9.62 8.25 6.63
C ARG A 29 10.14 8.93 5.36
N THR A 30 9.24 9.38 4.48
CA THR A 30 9.62 10.00 3.21
C THR A 30 9.47 11.52 3.21
N LYS A 31 9.18 12.13 4.32
CA LYS A 31 8.93 13.58 4.38
C LYS A 31 10.12 14.43 3.93
N SER A 32 11.34 13.91 4.01
CA SER A 32 12.55 14.61 3.57
C SER A 32 12.96 14.26 2.14
N ILE A 33 12.22 13.35 1.48
CA ILE A 33 12.54 12.92 0.12
C ILE A 33 11.80 13.80 -0.87
N HIS A 34 12.54 14.48 -1.74
CA HIS A 34 12.00 15.37 -2.76
C HIS A 34 12.45 15.02 -4.16
N THR A 35 13.52 14.25 -4.30
CA THR A 35 14.08 13.84 -5.59
C THR A 35 14.51 12.38 -5.55
N VAL A 36 14.73 11.79 -6.73
CA VAL A 36 15.25 10.43 -6.83
C VAL A 36 16.63 10.33 -6.18
N ASP A 37 17.45 11.37 -6.29
CA ASP A 37 18.78 11.37 -5.69
C ASP A 37 18.75 11.33 -4.17
N ASP A 38 17.68 11.80 -3.54
CA ASP A 38 17.51 11.69 -2.10
C ASP A 38 17.45 10.22 -1.65
N PHE A 39 17.00 9.33 -2.52
CA PHE A 39 17.07 7.89 -2.28
C PHE A 39 18.42 7.30 -2.69
N LEU A 40 18.90 7.65 -3.87
CA LEU A 40 20.03 6.94 -4.50
C LEU A 40 21.40 7.49 -4.09
N GLY A 41 21.45 8.70 -3.55
CA GLY A 41 22.68 9.42 -3.28
C GLY A 41 23.42 9.06 -1.99
N SER A 42 22.86 8.17 -1.16
CA SER A 42 23.46 7.79 0.12
C SER A 42 23.03 6.41 0.56
N SER A 43 23.79 5.82 1.52
CA SER A 43 23.41 4.54 2.12
C SER A 43 22.09 4.63 2.87
N GLU A 44 21.89 5.72 3.61
CA GLU A 44 20.63 5.95 4.33
C GLU A 44 19.45 6.08 3.36
N GLY A 45 19.66 6.77 2.23
CA GLY A 45 18.64 6.91 1.19
C GLY A 45 18.26 5.57 0.57
N LEU A 46 19.24 4.71 0.31
CA LEU A 46 18.98 3.37 -0.22
C LEU A 46 18.22 2.47 0.76
N ILE A 47 18.57 2.54 2.05
CA ILE A 47 17.84 1.81 3.09
C ILE A 47 16.40 2.31 3.16
N LEU A 48 16.20 3.61 3.08
CA LEU A 48 14.87 4.20 3.08
C LEU A 48 14.06 3.79 1.84
N LEU A 49 14.72 3.69 0.69
CA LEU A 49 14.07 3.22 -0.54
C LEU A 49 13.57 1.78 -0.37
N ASP A 50 14.40 0.90 0.19
CA ASP A 50 14.01 -0.48 0.45
C ASP A 50 12.80 -0.54 1.38
N ALA A 51 12.83 0.22 2.47
CA ALA A 51 11.72 0.28 3.43
C ALA A 51 10.45 0.83 2.78
N THR A 52 10.58 1.84 1.92
CA THR A 52 9.46 2.44 1.19
C THR A 52 8.82 1.41 0.26
N CYS A 53 9.63 0.68 -0.50
CA CYS A 53 9.13 -0.37 -1.40
C CYS A 53 8.40 -1.47 -0.62
N MET A 54 8.93 -1.88 0.53
CA MET A 54 8.29 -2.91 1.36
C MET A 54 6.93 -2.44 1.87
N LEU A 55 6.81 -1.17 2.28
CA LEU A 55 5.54 -0.60 2.72
C LEU A 55 4.53 -0.54 1.57
N LEU A 56 4.96 -0.13 0.39
CA LEU A 56 4.08 -0.06 -0.78
C LEU A 56 3.58 -1.45 -1.18
N ILE A 57 4.44 -2.46 -1.14
CA ILE A 57 4.04 -3.84 -1.40
C ILE A 57 3.02 -4.31 -0.36
N ALA A 58 3.26 -4.02 0.91
CA ALA A 58 2.34 -4.38 1.99
C ALA A 58 0.97 -3.73 1.81
N ILE A 59 0.94 -2.45 1.41
CA ILE A 59 -0.32 -1.75 1.12
C ILE A 59 -1.05 -2.42 -0.04
N GLY A 60 -0.33 -2.74 -1.11
CA GLY A 60 -0.91 -3.43 -2.27
C GLY A 60 -1.51 -4.79 -1.91
N GLU A 61 -0.81 -5.58 -1.10
CA GLU A 61 -1.30 -6.89 -0.65
C GLU A 61 -2.51 -6.73 0.28
N SER A 62 -2.49 -5.73 1.16
CA SER A 62 -3.63 -5.45 2.04
C SER A 62 -4.87 -5.04 1.24
N LEU A 63 -4.69 -4.28 0.16
CA LEU A 63 -5.80 -3.90 -0.73
C LEU A 63 -6.38 -5.11 -1.45
N LYS A 64 -5.55 -6.07 -1.85
CA LYS A 64 -6.04 -7.34 -2.42
C LYS A 64 -6.90 -8.10 -1.41
N ASN A 65 -6.43 -8.18 -0.16
CA ASN A 65 -7.17 -8.83 0.91
C ASN A 65 -8.48 -8.10 1.20
N LEU A 66 -8.46 -6.77 1.21
CA LEU A 66 -9.66 -5.96 1.40
C LEU A 66 -10.68 -6.23 0.29
N ASP A 67 -10.23 -6.26 -0.96
CA ASP A 67 -11.07 -6.56 -2.11
C ASP A 67 -11.71 -7.94 -1.98
N LYS A 68 -10.94 -8.93 -1.54
CA LYS A 68 -11.41 -10.29 -1.33
C LYS A 68 -12.45 -10.38 -0.22
N VAL A 69 -12.19 -9.75 0.93
CA VAL A 69 -13.09 -9.77 2.09
C VAL A 69 -14.39 -9.05 1.78
N THR A 70 -14.35 -8.02 0.96
CA THR A 70 -15.52 -7.24 0.55
C THR A 70 -16.19 -7.77 -0.73
N ASP A 71 -15.76 -8.95 -1.19
CA ASP A 71 -16.28 -9.61 -2.39
C ASP A 71 -16.27 -8.70 -3.63
N GLY A 72 -15.21 -7.90 -3.76
CA GLY A 72 -15.03 -7.00 -4.88
C GLY A 72 -15.97 -5.81 -4.90
N GLN A 73 -16.69 -5.52 -3.82
CA GLN A 73 -17.74 -4.51 -3.81
C GLN A 73 -17.30 -3.16 -3.29
N LEU A 74 -16.27 -3.10 -2.43
CA LEU A 74 -15.87 -1.84 -1.81
C LEU A 74 -15.06 -0.95 -2.76
N LEU A 75 -13.99 -1.47 -3.36
CA LEU A 75 -13.07 -0.66 -4.16
C LEU A 75 -13.77 0.00 -5.37
N PRO A 76 -14.68 -0.66 -6.08
CA PRO A 76 -15.37 0.00 -7.20
C PRO A 76 -16.22 1.20 -6.81
N THR A 77 -16.53 1.39 -5.52
CA THR A 77 -17.24 2.60 -5.07
C THR A 77 -16.37 3.84 -5.16
N TYR A 78 -15.07 3.69 -5.41
CA TYR A 78 -14.10 4.78 -5.58
C TYR A 78 -13.42 4.64 -6.96
N PRO A 79 -14.15 4.81 -8.07
CA PRO A 79 -13.64 4.45 -9.40
C PRO A 79 -12.55 5.38 -9.94
N SER A 80 -12.33 6.53 -9.31
CA SER A 80 -11.25 7.44 -9.71
C SER A 80 -9.85 6.92 -9.37
N ILE A 81 -9.77 5.91 -8.51
CA ILE A 81 -8.50 5.34 -8.08
C ILE A 81 -8.19 4.12 -8.96
N PRO A 82 -6.98 4.04 -9.56
CA PRO A 82 -6.62 2.91 -10.41
C PRO A 82 -6.26 1.66 -9.58
N TRP A 83 -7.24 1.04 -8.99
CA TRP A 83 -7.08 -0.06 -8.03
C TRP A 83 -6.25 -1.24 -8.57
N LYS A 84 -6.43 -1.56 -9.87
CA LYS A 84 -5.67 -2.65 -10.47
C LYS A 84 -4.17 -2.39 -10.41
N GLN A 85 -3.75 -1.17 -10.74
CA GLN A 85 -2.36 -0.77 -10.67
C GLN A 85 -1.86 -0.73 -9.23
N VAL A 86 -2.66 -0.21 -8.30
CA VAL A 86 -2.29 -0.15 -6.89
C VAL A 86 -2.11 -1.54 -6.29
N LYS A 87 -3.05 -2.46 -6.56
CA LYS A 87 -2.94 -3.85 -6.12
C LYS A 87 -1.74 -4.57 -6.74
N GLY A 88 -1.31 -4.14 -7.92
CA GLY A 88 -0.18 -4.71 -8.63
C GLY A 88 1.16 -4.04 -8.37
N LEU A 89 1.29 -3.21 -7.34
CA LEU A 89 2.51 -2.46 -7.05
C LEU A 89 3.75 -3.34 -6.97
N ARG A 90 3.64 -4.55 -6.43
CA ARG A 90 4.77 -5.46 -6.35
C ARG A 90 5.39 -5.72 -7.73
N LEU A 91 4.54 -5.98 -8.74
CA LEU A 91 5.01 -6.22 -10.11
C LEU A 91 5.65 -4.97 -10.70
N SER A 92 5.08 -3.80 -10.41
CA SER A 92 5.61 -2.52 -10.88
C SER A 92 6.96 -2.18 -10.24
N LEU A 93 7.22 -2.68 -9.03
CA LEU A 93 8.43 -2.38 -8.27
C LEU A 93 9.56 -3.39 -8.50
N ILE A 94 9.27 -4.55 -9.11
CA ILE A 94 10.29 -5.58 -9.34
C ILE A 94 11.58 -5.03 -9.95
N PRO A 95 11.55 -4.13 -10.96
CA PRO A 95 12.78 -3.62 -11.57
C PRO A 95 13.67 -2.81 -10.63
N ILE A 96 13.14 -2.27 -9.54
CA ILE A 96 13.89 -1.43 -8.60
C ILE A 96 14.10 -2.07 -7.24
N LEU A 97 13.51 -3.26 -7.00
CA LEU A 97 13.71 -3.97 -5.75
C LEU A 97 15.08 -4.63 -5.72
N PRO A 98 15.78 -4.60 -4.58
CA PRO A 98 17.03 -5.33 -4.43
C PRO A 98 16.80 -6.84 -4.49
N ASN A 99 17.81 -7.56 -4.98
CA ASN A 99 17.75 -9.03 -5.05
C ASN A 99 17.81 -9.66 -3.67
#